data_d58a8e8780205ddfd7188819e1922654
#
_entry.id   d58a8e8780205ddfd7188819e1922654
#
_cell.length_a   1.000
_cell.length_b   1.000
_cell.length_c   1.000
_cell.angle_alpha   90.00
_cell.angle_beta   90.00
_cell.angle_gamma   90.00
#
_symmetry.space_group_name_H-M   'P 1'
#
loop_
_entity.id
_entity.type
_entity.pdbx_description
1 polymer ?
#
loop_
_entity_poly.entity_id
_entity_poly.type
_entity_poly.pdbx_seq_one_letter_code
_entity_poly.pdbx_strand_id
1 'polypeptide(L)'
;GCYQCLLSYFNQPDHENINRRNADALKVLVALANAEVKPKQYPPPAPSNALADDHLKQWLNALAAAGLRHPDAMQVPVNQGAAIAAGQYKSARALVFLEDMDTDTAVLLADKGWKVLNFSDPSLWHAQFAAHPDVFGKYEQAQ
;
A
#
# COMPACT_ATOMS: atom_id res chain seq x y z
N GLY A 1 23.24 -24.42 -6.65
CA GLY A 1 22.26 -25.30 -7.26
C GLY A 1 22.90 -26.25 -8.26
N CYS A 2 22.53 -27.52 -8.20
CA CYS A 2 22.99 -28.47 -9.21
C CYS A 2 22.25 -28.21 -10.53
N TYR A 3 22.78 -28.76 -11.63
CA TYR A 3 22.14 -28.62 -12.94
C TYR A 3 20.68 -29.09 -12.95
N GLN A 4 20.39 -30.16 -12.22
CA GLN A 4 19.03 -30.68 -12.08
C GLN A 4 18.06 -29.75 -11.36
N CYS A 5 18.54 -28.84 -10.51
CA CYS A 5 17.69 -27.85 -9.85
C CYS A 5 17.18 -26.74 -10.79
N LEU A 6 17.85 -26.52 -11.93
CA LEU A 6 17.45 -25.53 -12.93
C LEU A 6 16.49 -26.12 -13.96
N LEU A 7 16.52 -27.45 -14.15
CA LEU A 7 15.70 -28.15 -15.12
C LEU A 7 14.48 -28.73 -14.41
N SER A 8 13.32 -28.15 -14.66
CA SER A 8 12.06 -28.65 -14.14
C SER A 8 11.12 -29.02 -15.28
N TYR A 9 10.07 -29.76 -14.98
CA TYR A 9 9.06 -30.12 -15.94
C TYR A 9 8.41 -28.89 -16.59
N PHE A 10 8.23 -27.83 -15.84
CA PHE A 10 7.55 -26.63 -16.30
C PHE A 10 8.37 -25.75 -17.25
N ASN A 11 9.71 -25.87 -17.22
CA ASN A 11 10.60 -25.13 -18.14
C ASN A 11 11.23 -26.02 -19.20
N GLN A 12 10.67 -27.20 -19.43
CA GLN A 12 11.15 -28.17 -20.38
C GLN A 12 11.35 -27.63 -21.79
N PRO A 13 10.46 -26.76 -22.34
CA PRO A 13 10.67 -26.16 -23.65
C PRO A 13 11.92 -25.27 -23.73
N ASP A 14 12.38 -24.75 -22.61
CA ASP A 14 13.50 -23.81 -22.54
C ASP A 14 14.82 -24.47 -22.11
N HIS A 15 14.84 -25.79 -21.93
CA HIS A 15 16.04 -26.52 -21.43
C HIS A 15 17.27 -26.27 -22.31
N GLU A 16 17.08 -26.12 -23.61
CA GLU A 16 18.20 -25.85 -24.55
C GLU A 16 18.78 -24.45 -24.34
N ASN A 17 17.98 -23.51 -23.84
CA ASN A 17 18.36 -22.14 -23.56
C ASN A 17 18.96 -21.95 -22.15
N ILE A 18 18.80 -22.94 -21.28
CA ILE A 18 19.32 -22.88 -19.91
C ILE A 18 20.80 -23.27 -19.90
N ASN A 19 21.66 -22.27 -20.02
CA ASN A 19 23.10 -22.46 -20.03
C ASN A 19 23.76 -21.84 -18.78
N ARG A 20 24.26 -22.69 -17.88
CA ARG A 20 24.98 -22.27 -16.64
C ARG A 20 26.27 -21.48 -16.91
N ARG A 21 26.84 -21.63 -18.10
CA ARG A 21 28.08 -20.97 -18.53
C ARG A 21 27.81 -19.75 -19.39
N ASN A 22 26.56 -19.30 -19.47
CA ASN A 22 26.23 -18.09 -20.20
C ASN A 22 26.98 -16.90 -19.57
N ALA A 23 27.82 -16.24 -20.36
CA ALA A 23 28.67 -15.16 -19.87
C ALA A 23 27.91 -13.96 -19.34
N ASP A 24 26.75 -13.66 -19.90
CA ASP A 24 25.93 -12.54 -19.48
C ASP A 24 25.18 -12.85 -18.18
N ALA A 25 24.69 -14.08 -18.03
CA ALA A 25 24.12 -14.52 -16.76
C ALA A 25 25.15 -14.54 -15.63
N LEU A 26 26.37 -14.97 -15.91
CA LEU A 26 27.47 -14.96 -14.95
C LEU A 26 27.87 -13.53 -14.57
N LYS A 27 27.89 -12.58 -15.49
CA LYS A 27 28.15 -11.16 -15.19
C LYS A 27 27.11 -10.60 -14.21
N VAL A 28 25.83 -10.89 -14.46
CA VAL A 28 24.75 -10.43 -13.56
C VAL A 28 24.89 -11.06 -12.17
N LEU A 29 25.16 -12.36 -12.09
CA LEU A 29 25.34 -13.06 -10.80
C LEU A 29 26.55 -12.53 -10.03
N VAL A 30 27.67 -12.27 -10.71
CA VAL A 30 28.87 -11.69 -10.09
C VAL A 30 28.59 -10.26 -9.62
N ALA A 31 27.87 -9.46 -10.42
CA ALA A 31 27.47 -8.11 -10.02
C ALA A 31 26.57 -8.13 -8.80
N LEU A 32 25.60 -9.06 -8.72
CA LEU A 32 24.73 -9.24 -7.56
C LEU A 32 25.51 -9.72 -6.32
N ALA A 33 26.44 -10.65 -6.49
CA ALA A 33 27.26 -11.15 -5.39
C ALA A 33 28.18 -10.08 -4.79
N ASN A 34 28.61 -9.13 -5.59
CA ASN A 34 29.46 -8.02 -5.16
C ASN A 34 28.65 -6.71 -4.90
N ALA A 35 27.33 -6.75 -5.02
CA ALA A 35 26.49 -5.60 -4.76
C ALA A 35 26.47 -5.25 -3.27
N GLU A 36 26.82 -4.03 -2.95
CA GLU A 36 26.61 -3.50 -1.61
C GLU A 36 25.15 -3.09 -1.45
N VAL A 37 24.46 -3.68 -0.48
CA VAL A 37 23.13 -3.24 -0.07
C VAL A 37 23.31 -1.96 0.76
N LYS A 38 23.14 -0.82 0.13
CA LYS A 38 23.06 0.45 0.86
C LYS A 38 21.59 0.68 1.23
N PRO A 39 21.26 0.88 2.52
CA PRO A 39 19.92 1.29 2.88
C PRO A 39 19.63 2.58 2.13
N LYS A 40 18.62 2.57 1.26
CA LYS A 40 18.15 3.78 0.63
C LYS A 40 17.58 4.64 1.76
N GLN A 41 18.32 5.66 2.17
CA GLN A 41 17.75 6.69 3.02
C GLN A 41 16.67 7.36 2.16
N TYR A 42 15.42 6.98 2.41
CA TYR A 42 14.32 7.82 1.95
C TYR A 42 14.51 9.17 2.63
N PRO A 43 14.44 10.29 1.92
CA PRO A 43 14.36 11.57 2.57
C PRO A 43 13.27 11.43 3.64
N PRO A 44 13.48 11.98 4.86
CA PRO A 44 12.41 12.00 5.85
C PRO A 44 11.16 12.49 5.13
N PRO A 45 9.98 11.90 5.37
CA PRO A 45 8.75 12.35 4.73
C PRO A 45 8.76 13.86 4.81
N ALA A 46 8.55 14.51 3.67
CA ALA A 46 8.52 15.98 3.60
C ALA A 46 7.68 16.46 4.80
N PRO A 47 8.08 17.52 5.52
CA PRO A 47 7.40 17.96 6.71
C PRO A 47 5.90 17.96 6.40
N SER A 48 5.17 17.11 7.12
CA SER A 48 3.74 16.92 6.91
C SER A 48 3.13 18.31 6.82
N ASN A 49 2.47 18.60 5.71
CA ASN A 49 1.76 19.88 5.57
C ASN A 49 0.89 20.01 6.82
N ALA A 50 1.03 21.09 7.56
CA ALA A 50 0.28 21.31 8.79
C ALA A 50 -1.25 21.15 8.55
N LEU A 51 -1.70 21.41 7.33
CA LEU A 51 -3.06 21.17 6.86
C LEU A 51 -3.43 19.68 6.81
N ALA A 52 -2.51 18.81 6.38
CA ALA A 52 -2.75 17.37 6.35
C ALA A 52 -2.85 16.77 7.76
N ASP A 53 -2.05 17.28 8.71
CA ASP A 53 -2.14 16.90 10.12
C ASP A 53 -3.45 17.34 10.76
N ASP A 54 -3.97 18.53 10.40
CA ASP A 54 -5.24 19.03 10.90
C ASP A 54 -6.43 18.23 10.33
N HIS A 55 -6.42 17.88 9.05
CA HIS A 55 -7.43 17.01 8.44
C HIS A 55 -7.42 15.62 9.07
N LEU A 56 -6.25 15.06 9.31
CA LEU A 56 -6.12 13.78 9.99
C LEU A 56 -6.70 13.81 11.40
N LYS A 57 -6.41 14.85 12.18
CA LYS A 57 -6.97 15.04 13.53
C LYS A 57 -8.49 15.20 13.49
N GLN A 58 -9.01 15.99 12.56
CA GLN A 58 -10.46 16.18 12.41
C GLN A 58 -11.15 14.87 12.05
N TRP A 59 -10.59 14.09 11.13
CA TRP A 59 -11.11 12.79 10.74
C TRP A 59 -11.11 11.78 11.89
N LEU A 60 -10.01 11.71 12.67
CA LEU A 60 -9.92 10.86 13.87
C LEU A 60 -10.94 11.28 14.94
N ASN A 61 -11.13 12.58 15.14
CA ASN A 61 -12.15 13.09 16.06
C ASN A 61 -13.56 12.73 15.59
N ALA A 62 -13.84 12.79 14.28
CA ALA A 62 -15.12 12.37 13.73
C ALA A 62 -15.38 10.87 13.93
N LEU A 63 -14.36 10.01 13.76
CA LEU A 63 -14.45 8.59 14.08
C LEU A 63 -14.76 8.35 15.56
N ALA A 64 -14.04 9.03 16.45
CA ALA A 64 -14.22 8.90 17.89
C ALA A 64 -15.61 9.38 18.34
N ALA A 65 -16.06 10.53 17.83
CA ALA A 65 -17.38 11.09 18.13
C ALA A 65 -18.52 10.17 17.67
N ALA A 66 -18.33 9.46 16.56
CA ALA A 66 -19.29 8.49 16.02
C ALA A 66 -19.15 7.09 16.63
N GLY A 67 -18.22 6.86 17.57
CA GLY A 67 -17.98 5.55 18.19
C GLY A 67 -17.51 4.49 17.20
N LEU A 68 -16.88 4.90 16.11
CA LEU A 68 -16.45 4.04 15.03
C LEU A 68 -15.06 3.44 15.29
N ARG A 69 -14.76 2.36 14.56
CA ARG A 69 -13.47 1.67 14.66
C ARG A 69 -12.33 2.57 14.19
N HIS A 70 -11.31 2.68 15.02
CA HIS A 70 -10.06 3.32 14.64
C HIS A 70 -9.23 2.47 13.67
N PRO A 71 -8.41 3.09 12.80
CA PRO A 71 -7.53 2.36 11.90
C PRO A 71 -6.48 1.54 12.66
N ASP A 72 -6.07 0.41 12.07
CA ASP A 72 -5.02 -0.46 12.62
C ASP A 72 -3.62 0.16 12.44
N ALA A 73 -3.43 1.02 11.44
CA ALA A 73 -2.24 1.82 11.23
C ALA A 73 -2.60 3.16 10.56
N MET A 74 -1.82 4.19 10.83
CA MET A 74 -1.99 5.55 10.31
C MET A 74 -0.79 5.98 9.49
N GLN A 75 -0.99 6.92 8.55
CA GLN A 75 0.06 7.49 7.69
C GLN A 75 0.90 6.42 6.99
N VAL A 76 0.22 5.43 6.40
CA VAL A 76 0.87 4.28 5.76
C VAL A 76 1.29 4.65 4.33
N PRO A 77 2.60 4.63 4.02
CA PRO A 77 3.05 4.86 2.66
C PRO A 77 2.63 3.67 1.77
N VAL A 78 2.02 3.98 0.65
CA VAL A 78 1.58 3.00 -0.35
C VAL A 78 2.21 3.30 -1.70
N ASN A 79 2.22 2.32 -2.59
CA ASN A 79 2.79 2.45 -3.93
C ASN A 79 4.22 3.04 -3.91
N GLN A 80 5.12 2.43 -3.10
CA GLN A 80 6.52 2.86 -2.94
C GLN A 80 6.69 4.31 -2.43
N GLY A 81 5.70 4.81 -1.69
CA GLY A 81 5.71 6.17 -1.14
C GLY A 81 5.10 7.23 -2.06
N ALA A 82 4.49 6.83 -3.19
CA ALA A 82 3.80 7.75 -4.10
C ALA A 82 2.53 8.35 -3.47
N ALA A 83 1.91 7.65 -2.51
CA ALA A 83 0.77 8.16 -1.76
C ALA A 83 0.86 7.72 -0.29
N ILE A 84 0.20 8.46 0.59
CA ILE A 84 0.12 8.16 2.01
C ILE A 84 -1.34 7.93 2.37
N ALA A 85 -1.67 6.71 2.82
CA ALA A 85 -2.98 6.43 3.36
C ALA A 85 -3.08 6.98 4.78
N ALA A 86 -4.10 7.80 5.06
CA ALA A 86 -4.36 8.36 6.38
C ALA A 86 -4.70 7.27 7.40
N GLY A 87 -5.41 6.22 6.95
CA GLY A 87 -5.75 5.07 7.78
C GLY A 87 -5.75 3.76 7.00
N GLN A 88 -5.30 2.69 7.65
CA GLN A 88 -5.35 1.33 7.14
C GLN A 88 -6.19 0.44 8.05
N TYR A 89 -7.13 -0.30 7.47
CA TYR A 89 -7.96 -1.31 8.11
C TYR A 89 -7.62 -2.68 7.53
N LYS A 90 -6.79 -3.44 8.24
CA LYS A 90 -6.22 -4.70 7.74
C LYS A 90 -7.29 -5.78 7.53
N SER A 91 -8.23 -5.91 8.48
CA SER A 91 -9.29 -6.92 8.40
C SER A 91 -10.26 -6.69 7.25
N ALA A 92 -10.57 -5.43 6.94
CA ALA A 92 -11.43 -5.05 5.83
C ALA A 92 -10.65 -4.82 4.53
N ARG A 93 -9.31 -4.91 4.55
CA ARG A 93 -8.40 -4.58 3.44
C ARG A 93 -8.73 -3.22 2.84
N ALA A 94 -8.95 -2.23 3.70
CA ALA A 94 -9.31 -0.88 3.29
C ALA A 94 -8.22 0.14 3.62
N LEU A 95 -8.06 1.10 2.73
CA LEU A 95 -7.16 2.24 2.85
C LEU A 95 -7.99 3.52 2.70
N VAL A 96 -7.80 4.44 3.63
CA VAL A 96 -8.49 5.74 3.65
C VAL A 96 -7.52 6.84 3.26
N PHE A 97 -7.94 7.69 2.35
CA PHE A 97 -7.19 8.86 1.90
C PHE A 97 -7.97 10.12 2.19
N LEU A 98 -7.30 11.14 2.73
CA LEU A 98 -7.88 12.45 3.06
C LEU A 98 -7.55 13.51 2.00
N GLU A 99 -6.73 13.15 1.04
CA GLU A 99 -6.38 13.96 -0.11
C GLU A 99 -6.81 13.24 -1.39
N ASP A 100 -7.01 14.00 -2.45
CA ASP A 100 -7.32 13.43 -3.74
C ASP A 100 -6.13 12.61 -4.23
N MET A 101 -6.43 11.38 -4.62
CA MET A 101 -5.43 10.44 -5.09
C MET A 101 -5.50 10.30 -6.60
N ASP A 102 -4.33 10.14 -7.20
CA ASP A 102 -4.19 9.80 -8.61
C ASP A 102 -4.94 8.49 -8.96
N THR A 103 -5.66 8.53 -10.08
CA THR A 103 -6.50 7.40 -10.53
C THR A 103 -5.69 6.14 -10.77
N ASP A 104 -4.47 6.26 -11.30
CA ASP A 104 -3.61 5.11 -11.60
C ASP A 104 -3.18 4.41 -10.31
N THR A 105 -2.86 5.17 -9.27
CA THR A 105 -2.54 4.63 -7.95
C THR A 105 -3.77 3.96 -7.32
N ALA A 106 -4.97 4.52 -7.48
CA ALA A 106 -6.20 3.92 -6.98
C ALA A 106 -6.48 2.56 -7.65
N VAL A 107 -6.35 2.48 -8.97
CA VAL A 107 -6.51 1.24 -9.73
C VAL A 107 -5.50 0.20 -9.29
N LEU A 108 -4.23 0.58 -9.15
CA LEU A 108 -3.15 -0.33 -8.75
C LEU A 108 -3.35 -0.90 -7.34
N LEU A 109 -3.91 -0.11 -6.42
CA LEU A 109 -4.24 -0.58 -5.08
C LEU A 109 -5.47 -1.49 -5.09
N ALA A 110 -6.47 -1.18 -5.93
CA ALA A 110 -7.64 -2.03 -6.11
C ALA A 110 -7.27 -3.41 -6.71
N ASP A 111 -6.37 -3.44 -7.69
CA ASP A 111 -5.83 -4.69 -8.28
C ASP A 111 -5.09 -5.55 -7.24
N LYS A 112 -4.46 -4.92 -6.26
CA LYS A 112 -3.85 -5.62 -5.12
C LYS A 112 -4.88 -6.06 -4.07
N GLY A 113 -6.17 -5.85 -4.33
CA GLY A 113 -7.27 -6.23 -3.46
C GLY A 113 -7.49 -5.31 -2.26
N TRP A 114 -7.06 -4.05 -2.34
CA TRP A 114 -7.37 -3.04 -1.36
C TRP A 114 -8.62 -2.26 -1.76
N LYS A 115 -9.52 -2.06 -0.81
CA LYS A 115 -10.63 -1.11 -0.95
C LYS A 115 -10.09 0.29 -0.71
N VAL A 116 -10.15 1.13 -1.71
CA VAL A 116 -9.68 2.52 -1.64
C VAL A 116 -10.85 3.43 -1.31
N LEU A 117 -10.75 4.16 -0.20
CA LEU A 117 -11.79 5.06 0.29
C LEU A 117 -11.25 6.49 0.29
N ASN A 118 -11.91 7.37 -0.47
CA ASN A 118 -11.55 8.78 -0.54
C ASN A 118 -12.42 9.58 0.45
N PHE A 119 -11.76 10.24 1.40
CA PHE A 119 -12.34 11.10 2.43
C PHE A 119 -11.81 12.54 2.31
N SER A 120 -11.51 12.99 1.09
CA SER A 120 -11.01 14.35 0.85
C SER A 120 -12.03 15.45 1.20
N ASP A 121 -13.34 15.16 1.10
CA ASP A 121 -14.41 16.09 1.44
C ASP A 121 -14.99 15.79 2.84
N PRO A 122 -14.73 16.66 3.84
CA PRO A 122 -15.26 16.50 5.19
C PRO A 122 -16.80 16.49 5.28
N SER A 123 -17.49 17.11 4.36
CA SER A 123 -18.96 17.18 4.34
C SER A 123 -19.59 15.80 4.07
N LEU A 124 -18.87 14.93 3.41
CA LEU A 124 -19.32 13.58 3.03
C LEU A 124 -18.93 12.48 4.02
N TRP A 125 -18.13 12.78 5.03
CA TRP A 125 -17.59 11.78 5.95
C TRP A 125 -18.68 10.93 6.61
N HIS A 126 -19.75 11.55 7.12
CA HIS A 126 -20.84 10.82 7.77
C HIS A 126 -21.52 9.85 6.82
N ALA A 127 -21.78 10.27 5.58
CA ALA A 127 -22.38 9.42 4.56
C ALA A 127 -21.46 8.25 4.20
N GLN A 128 -20.15 8.51 4.11
CA GLN A 128 -19.16 7.49 3.79
C GLN A 128 -18.95 6.49 4.94
N PHE A 129 -18.98 6.95 6.19
CA PHE A 129 -18.96 6.05 7.34
C PHE A 129 -20.17 5.11 7.33
N ALA A 130 -21.36 5.63 7.06
CA ALA A 130 -22.58 4.84 6.98
C ALA A 130 -22.57 3.87 5.78
N ALA A 131 -21.92 4.23 4.68
CA ALA A 131 -21.82 3.39 3.50
C ALA A 131 -20.85 2.19 3.66
N HIS A 132 -19.93 2.27 4.62
CA HIS A 132 -18.89 1.25 4.83
C HIS A 132 -18.86 0.68 6.25
N PRO A 133 -19.96 0.07 6.73
CA PRO A 133 -20.03 -0.51 8.07
C PRO A 133 -19.10 -1.72 8.24
N ASP A 134 -18.70 -2.36 7.15
CA ASP A 134 -17.70 -3.43 7.10
C ASP A 134 -16.29 -2.97 7.48
N VAL A 135 -15.98 -1.69 7.27
CA VAL A 135 -14.69 -1.07 7.58
C VAL A 135 -14.72 -0.39 8.95
N PHE A 136 -15.70 0.47 9.17
CA PHE A 136 -15.77 1.37 10.33
C PHE A 136 -16.61 0.84 11.49
N GLY A 137 -17.41 -0.21 11.27
CA GLY A 137 -18.38 -0.69 12.24
C GLY A 137 -19.77 -0.05 12.04
N LYS A 138 -20.72 -0.43 12.89
CA LYS A 138 -22.08 0.12 12.79
C LYS A 138 -22.09 1.59 13.18
N TYR A 139 -22.50 2.41 12.27
CA TYR A 139 -22.72 3.83 12.49
C TYR A 139 -24.08 4.02 13.16
N GLU A 140 -24.10 4.25 14.47
CA GLU A 140 -25.30 4.69 15.18
C GLU A 140 -25.34 6.23 15.09
N GLN A 141 -26.27 6.76 14.29
CA GLN A 141 -26.57 8.17 14.35
C GLN A 141 -27.15 8.48 15.73
N ALA A 142 -26.40 9.22 16.54
CA ALA A 142 -26.97 9.84 17.74
C ALA A 142 -28.10 10.78 17.29
N GLN A 143 -29.32 10.41 17.66
CA GLN A 143 -30.50 11.27 17.52
C GLN A 143 -30.41 12.46 18.46
#